data_e504ee7d52c492a2cfd3c59d24301039
#
_entry.id   e504ee7d52c492a2cfd3c59d24301039
#
_cell.length_a   1.000
_cell.length_b   1.000
_cell.length_c   1.000
_cell.angle_alpha   90.00
_cell.angle_beta   90.00
_cell.angle_gamma   90.00
#
_symmetry.space_group_name_H-M   'P 1'
#
loop_
_entity.id
_entity.type
_entity.pdbx_description
1 polymer ?
#
loop_
_entity_poly.entity_id
_entity_poly.type
_entity_poly.pdbx_seq_one_letter_code
_entity_poly.pdbx_strand_id
1 'polypeptide(L)'
;MNGDRDPPGIDPLLPGEPAEAAPVPPPEAPPVPDAGTRLDPAPGDMLLDPEAIAEDEALFFGDDAWIRFRRPWGFWRRLLVLAGILALVLGGAYWWGNSWLQRQLDPPGEPQGRFLVEIPSGAGVNDIARILANEGVVANATITRLWWRDAASLQAGSYYFAENMSVDGALAVLEAGPIPPVGESITIPEGLWLSEIADRLLDSLPEFDPVELQAALTDGQVRSKYVPAGITSLEGVLFPDTYQVDERGVSDERDLVRRMVEQFDTVATQIGYDDALARIGLTPYQLLVAASIVEAEAARSEDRPKVARVIYNRLNAGMPLQMDATVLYAIGQRKSSLTLTDLDVDSPYNTRRFAGLPPTPIAAAGRESLTAAMNPAPGGWLFFVLVERDGTLFFTEDYDEFLVRSADARARGVF
;
A
#
# COMPACT_ATOMS: atom_id res chain seq x y z
N MET A 1 -3.27 16.32 57.29
CA MET A 1 -3.88 15.03 57.67
C MET A 1 -4.40 14.39 56.43
N ASN A 2 -3.67 13.40 55.99
CA ASN A 2 -4.08 12.18 55.28
C ASN A 2 -4.87 12.35 53.96
N GLY A 3 -4.52 11.73 52.91
CA GLY A 3 -3.58 10.65 52.65
C GLY A 3 -3.49 10.36 51.16
N ASP A 4 -2.32 9.99 50.80
CA ASP A 4 -1.94 9.32 49.54
C ASP A 4 -2.84 8.14 49.19
N ARG A 5 -3.14 8.00 47.92
CA ARG A 5 -3.31 6.71 47.24
C ARG A 5 -2.93 6.83 45.76
N ASP A 6 -1.70 6.45 45.43
CA ASP A 6 -1.30 6.05 44.12
C ASP A 6 -2.09 4.82 43.65
N PRO A 7 -2.50 4.72 42.39
CA PRO A 7 -2.95 3.47 41.78
C PRO A 7 -1.75 2.62 41.36
N PRO A 8 -1.83 1.28 41.40
CA PRO A 8 -0.74 0.39 41.14
C PRO A 8 -0.35 0.36 39.66
N GLY A 9 0.97 0.39 39.43
CA GLY A 9 1.55 0.22 38.11
C GLY A 9 1.25 -1.15 37.51
N ILE A 10 0.95 -1.15 36.23
CA ILE A 10 0.86 -2.34 35.40
C ILE A 10 2.22 -2.52 34.72
N ASP A 11 2.95 -3.56 35.13
CA ASP A 11 4.18 -4.01 34.47
C ASP A 11 3.85 -4.57 33.06
N PRO A 12 4.60 -4.23 32.03
CA PRO A 12 4.48 -4.89 30.74
C PRO A 12 5.16 -6.25 30.79
N LEU A 13 4.39 -7.32 30.62
CA LEU A 13 4.86 -8.68 30.41
C LEU A 13 5.71 -8.75 29.14
N LEU A 14 7.00 -8.99 29.32
CA LEU A 14 7.91 -9.45 28.28
C LEU A 14 7.56 -10.91 27.92
N PRO A 15 7.61 -11.31 26.64
CA PRO A 15 7.41 -12.70 26.27
C PRO A 15 8.61 -13.54 26.75
N GLY A 16 8.30 -14.59 27.53
CA GLY A 16 9.28 -15.54 28.06
C GLY A 16 9.96 -16.33 26.95
N GLU A 17 11.26 -16.50 27.10
CA GLU A 17 12.08 -17.44 26.35
C GLU A 17 11.56 -18.89 26.53
N PRO A 18 11.65 -19.74 25.48
CA PRO A 18 11.29 -21.14 25.62
C PRO A 18 12.31 -21.85 26.53
N ALA A 19 11.81 -22.50 27.56
CA ALA A 19 12.58 -23.34 28.48
C ALA A 19 13.34 -24.43 27.73
N GLU A 20 14.64 -24.45 27.93
CA GLU A 20 15.56 -25.49 27.51
C GLU A 20 15.19 -26.78 28.23
N ALA A 21 14.77 -27.81 27.47
CA ALA A 21 14.45 -29.12 28.00
C ALA A 21 15.72 -29.80 28.53
N ALA A 22 15.72 -30.15 29.81
CA ALA A 22 16.78 -30.91 30.48
C ALA A 22 16.99 -32.27 29.77
N PRO A 23 18.25 -32.76 29.69
CA PRO A 23 18.56 -34.04 29.05
C PRO A 23 18.03 -35.21 29.89
N VAL A 24 17.34 -36.13 29.23
CA VAL A 24 16.86 -37.39 29.78
C VAL A 24 18.08 -38.25 30.06
N PRO A 25 18.25 -38.82 31.30
CA PRO A 25 19.32 -39.73 31.59
C PRO A 25 19.17 -41.06 30.83
N PRO A 26 20.28 -41.72 30.46
CA PRO A 26 20.23 -43.00 29.75
C PRO A 26 19.66 -44.10 30.65
N PRO A 27 19.04 -45.14 30.08
CA PRO A 27 18.47 -46.25 30.86
C PRO A 27 19.57 -47.05 31.58
N GLU A 28 19.31 -47.36 32.85
CA GLU A 28 20.16 -48.20 33.68
C GLU A 28 20.37 -49.59 33.04
N ALA A 29 21.63 -50.02 33.04
CA ALA A 29 22.03 -51.37 32.63
C ALA A 29 21.50 -52.39 33.63
N PRO A 30 21.11 -53.60 33.19
CA PRO A 30 20.67 -54.66 34.11
C PRO A 30 21.78 -55.11 34.98
N PRO A 31 21.48 -55.55 36.23
CA PRO A 31 22.55 -55.95 37.22
C PRO A 31 23.29 -57.19 36.78
N VAL A 32 24.61 -57.14 36.92
CA VAL A 32 25.53 -58.25 36.72
C VAL A 32 25.33 -59.22 37.90
N PRO A 33 25.13 -60.50 37.66
CA PRO A 33 25.03 -61.46 38.75
C PRO A 33 26.39 -61.59 39.47
N ASP A 34 26.31 -61.57 40.78
CA ASP A 34 27.44 -61.69 41.73
C ASP A 34 28.16 -63.00 41.57
N ALA A 35 29.45 -62.94 41.27
CA ALA A 35 30.32 -64.09 41.18
C ALA A 35 30.81 -64.47 42.62
N GLY A 36 30.00 -65.26 43.28
CA GLY A 36 30.39 -65.66 44.66
C GLY A 36 29.62 -66.83 45.24
N THR A 37 29.54 -67.94 44.53
CA THR A 37 29.15 -69.16 45.18
C THR A 37 30.17 -70.26 44.79
N ARG A 38 31.14 -70.45 45.68
CA ARG A 38 32.02 -71.62 45.67
C ARG A 38 31.16 -72.84 45.91
N LEU A 39 31.11 -73.75 44.96
CA LEU A 39 30.64 -75.11 45.15
C LEU A 39 31.84 -75.96 45.50
N ASP A 40 31.73 -76.60 46.66
CA ASP A 40 32.72 -77.60 47.16
C ASP A 40 32.87 -78.76 46.16
N PRO A 41 34.07 -79.35 46.05
CA PRO A 41 34.28 -80.48 45.17
C PRO A 41 33.70 -81.76 45.79
N ALA A 42 32.84 -82.45 45.07
CA ALA A 42 32.43 -83.82 45.40
C ALA A 42 33.54 -84.82 45.04
N PRO A 43 33.77 -85.85 45.87
CA PRO A 43 34.85 -86.83 45.69
C PRO A 43 34.50 -87.91 44.68
N GLY A 44 35.37 -88.16 43.77
CA GLY A 44 35.25 -89.33 42.90
C GLY A 44 36.09 -89.23 41.65
N ASP A 45 37.36 -89.70 41.74
CA ASP A 45 38.18 -90.00 40.57
C ASP A 45 37.41 -90.89 39.60
N MET A 46 37.00 -90.29 38.50
CA MET A 46 36.67 -91.05 37.31
C MET A 46 37.56 -90.54 36.20
N LEU A 47 38.60 -91.27 35.93
CA LEU A 47 39.41 -91.12 34.75
C LEU A 47 38.50 -91.29 33.57
N LEU A 48 38.20 -90.11 32.92
CA LEU A 48 37.47 -90.12 31.67
C LEU A 48 38.39 -90.79 30.62
N ASP A 49 37.89 -91.84 30.04
CA ASP A 49 38.47 -92.52 28.92
C ASP A 49 38.70 -91.56 27.74
N PRO A 50 39.95 -91.51 27.23
CA PRO A 50 40.25 -90.60 26.12
C PRO A 50 39.41 -90.88 24.85
N GLU A 51 38.85 -92.03 24.66
CA GLU A 51 37.96 -92.39 23.57
C GLU A 51 36.55 -91.82 23.75
N ALA A 52 36.08 -91.65 25.01
CA ALA A 52 34.81 -91.08 25.30
C ALA A 52 34.78 -89.50 25.04
N ILE A 53 35.97 -88.88 25.26
CA ILE A 53 36.10 -87.44 24.90
C ILE A 53 36.10 -87.21 23.40
N ALA A 54 36.68 -88.18 22.65
CA ALA A 54 36.70 -88.07 21.19
C ALA A 54 35.25 -88.22 20.54
N GLU A 55 34.40 -89.07 21.17
CA GLU A 55 33.01 -89.21 20.72
C GLU A 55 32.13 -87.98 21.05
N ASP A 56 32.39 -87.37 22.22
CA ASP A 56 31.64 -86.13 22.57
C ASP A 56 32.08 -84.90 21.77
N GLU A 57 33.37 -84.80 21.41
CA GLU A 57 33.82 -83.75 20.47
C GLU A 57 33.25 -83.95 19.07
N ALA A 58 33.09 -85.18 18.63
CA ALA A 58 32.48 -85.48 17.36
C ALA A 58 30.94 -85.10 17.25
N LEU A 59 30.30 -85.18 18.48
CA LEU A 59 28.89 -84.76 18.58
C LEU A 59 28.71 -83.26 18.60
N PHE A 60 29.70 -82.47 19.10
CA PHE A 60 29.64 -81.02 19.19
C PHE A 60 30.18 -80.31 17.95
N PHE A 61 31.06 -80.97 17.20
CA PHE A 61 31.67 -80.35 16.02
C PHE A 61 31.45 -81.18 14.73
N GLY A 62 30.26 -81.75 14.60
CA GLY A 62 29.87 -82.36 13.31
C GLY A 62 29.99 -81.33 12.20
N ASP A 63 30.58 -81.74 11.08
CA ASP A 63 30.86 -80.89 9.90
C ASP A 63 29.65 -80.20 9.33
N ASP A 64 28.43 -80.42 9.81
CA ASP A 64 27.17 -79.85 9.37
C ASP A 64 26.67 -78.69 10.21
N ALA A 65 27.41 -78.28 11.26
CA ALA A 65 27.00 -77.23 12.22
C ALA A 65 27.37 -75.79 11.77
N TRP A 66 27.97 -75.61 10.61
CA TRP A 66 28.15 -74.28 10.07
C TRP A 66 26.82 -73.76 9.48
N ILE A 67 26.11 -72.95 10.29
CA ILE A 67 25.04 -72.13 9.76
C ILE A 67 25.62 -71.19 8.68
N ARG A 68 25.61 -71.66 7.45
CA ARG A 68 25.93 -70.85 6.32
C ARG A 68 24.84 -69.78 6.27
N PHE A 69 25.11 -68.59 6.78
CA PHE A 69 24.35 -67.40 6.46
C PHE A 69 24.43 -67.22 4.94
N ARG A 70 23.55 -67.88 4.21
CA ARG A 70 23.27 -67.52 2.84
C ARG A 70 22.72 -66.10 2.87
N ARG A 71 23.60 -65.12 2.66
CA ARG A 71 23.15 -63.78 2.34
C ARG A 71 22.08 -63.95 1.28
N PRO A 72 20.84 -63.52 1.52
CA PRO A 72 19.78 -63.71 0.56
C PRO A 72 20.05 -62.73 -0.60
N TRP A 73 20.78 -63.22 -1.59
CA TRP A 73 20.95 -62.49 -2.86
C TRP A 73 19.60 -62.00 -3.39
N GLY A 74 18.51 -62.71 -3.09
CA GLY A 74 17.15 -62.29 -3.40
C GLY A 74 16.70 -61.02 -2.65
N PHE A 75 17.24 -60.73 -1.45
CA PHE A 75 16.90 -59.50 -0.72
C PHE A 75 17.46 -58.25 -1.43
N TRP A 76 18.74 -58.25 -1.78
CA TRP A 76 19.36 -57.14 -2.51
C TRP A 76 18.79 -56.98 -3.91
N ARG A 77 18.46 -58.03 -4.61
CA ARG A 77 17.75 -57.93 -5.91
C ARG A 77 16.36 -57.32 -5.77
N ARG A 78 15.60 -57.68 -4.70
CA ARG A 78 14.30 -57.07 -4.40
C ARG A 78 14.45 -55.60 -4.06
N LEU A 79 15.46 -55.24 -3.24
CA LEU A 79 15.74 -53.84 -2.89
C LEU A 79 16.15 -53.02 -4.10
N LEU A 80 16.99 -53.54 -4.99
CA LEU A 80 17.36 -52.89 -6.25
C LEU A 80 16.17 -52.71 -7.19
N VAL A 81 15.27 -53.72 -7.28
CA VAL A 81 14.04 -53.59 -8.07
C VAL A 81 13.13 -52.55 -7.47
N LEU A 82 12.92 -52.52 -6.16
CA LEU A 82 12.12 -51.51 -5.49
C LEU A 82 12.72 -50.11 -5.66
N ALA A 83 14.05 -49.97 -5.51
CA ALA A 83 14.73 -48.68 -5.75
C ALA A 83 14.59 -48.22 -7.23
N GLY A 84 14.67 -49.19 -8.18
CA GLY A 84 14.42 -48.90 -9.60
C GLY A 84 12.99 -48.45 -9.88
N ILE A 85 12.01 -49.15 -9.28
CA ILE A 85 10.60 -48.73 -9.39
C ILE A 85 10.38 -47.36 -8.78
N LEU A 86 10.94 -47.11 -7.58
CA LEU A 86 10.86 -45.81 -6.89
C LEU A 86 11.50 -44.70 -7.75
N ALA A 87 12.67 -44.95 -8.32
CA ALA A 87 13.34 -44.01 -9.24
C ALA A 87 12.52 -43.73 -10.49
N LEU A 88 11.86 -44.73 -11.07
CA LEU A 88 10.95 -44.54 -12.19
C LEU A 88 9.71 -43.75 -11.80
N VAL A 89 9.11 -44.03 -10.65
CA VAL A 89 7.94 -43.26 -10.16
C VAL A 89 8.33 -41.82 -9.86
N LEU A 90 9.44 -41.57 -9.15
CA LEU A 90 9.93 -40.23 -8.85
C LEU A 90 10.34 -39.48 -10.14
N GLY A 91 11.03 -40.17 -11.07
CA GLY A 91 11.39 -39.59 -12.35
C GLY A 91 10.18 -39.27 -13.20
N GLY A 92 9.18 -40.15 -13.22
CA GLY A 92 7.90 -39.92 -13.90
C GLY A 92 7.10 -38.78 -13.30
N ALA A 93 7.03 -38.74 -11.97
CA ALA A 93 6.37 -37.66 -11.24
C ALA A 93 7.07 -36.28 -11.47
N TYR A 94 8.42 -36.28 -11.44
CA TYR A 94 9.20 -35.08 -11.75
C TYR A 94 8.98 -34.63 -13.19
N TRP A 95 9.06 -35.56 -14.15
CA TRP A 95 8.83 -35.24 -15.57
C TRP A 95 7.41 -34.71 -15.81
N TRP A 96 6.40 -35.38 -15.23
CA TRP A 96 5.01 -34.94 -15.32
C TRP A 96 4.79 -33.57 -14.66
N GLY A 97 5.29 -33.37 -13.43
CA GLY A 97 5.20 -32.11 -12.69
C GLY A 97 5.89 -30.96 -13.43
N ASN A 98 7.10 -31.20 -13.95
CA ASN A 98 7.83 -30.20 -14.74
C ASN A 98 7.11 -29.89 -16.06
N SER A 99 6.61 -30.90 -16.78
CA SER A 99 5.83 -30.68 -18.01
C SER A 99 4.53 -29.92 -17.75
N TRP A 100 3.87 -30.19 -16.62
CA TRP A 100 2.67 -29.46 -16.22
C TRP A 100 3.02 -28.00 -15.89
N LEU A 101 4.08 -27.75 -15.11
CA LEU A 101 4.53 -26.40 -14.76
C LEU A 101 4.92 -25.61 -16.01
N GLN A 102 5.66 -26.20 -16.93
CA GLN A 102 6.02 -25.54 -18.19
C GLN A 102 4.79 -25.12 -19.01
N ARG A 103 3.76 -25.94 -19.05
CA ARG A 103 2.49 -25.57 -19.73
C ARG A 103 1.73 -24.44 -19.02
N GLN A 104 1.97 -24.21 -17.75
CA GLN A 104 1.38 -23.07 -17.02
C GLN A 104 2.19 -21.79 -17.23
N LEU A 105 3.51 -21.89 -17.35
CA LEU A 105 4.39 -20.75 -17.59
C LEU A 105 4.42 -20.34 -19.06
N ASP A 106 4.37 -21.31 -19.94
CA ASP A 106 4.39 -21.14 -21.38
C ASP A 106 3.34 -22.07 -22.01
N PRO A 107 2.10 -21.61 -22.14
CA PRO A 107 1.01 -22.43 -22.69
C PRO A 107 1.30 -22.82 -24.14
N PRO A 108 0.92 -24.03 -24.55
CA PRO A 108 1.16 -24.48 -25.93
C PRO A 108 0.28 -23.70 -26.92
N GLY A 109 0.89 -23.19 -27.97
CA GLY A 109 0.24 -22.41 -29.02
C GLY A 109 0.88 -21.05 -29.19
N GLU A 110 0.66 -20.44 -30.35
CA GLU A 110 1.10 -19.04 -30.54
C GLU A 110 0.12 -18.08 -29.85
N PRO A 111 0.60 -16.99 -29.25
CA PRO A 111 -0.26 -15.93 -28.69
C PRO A 111 -1.20 -15.42 -29.79
N GLN A 112 -2.50 -15.33 -29.48
CA GLN A 112 -3.52 -14.97 -30.48
C GLN A 112 -4.20 -13.66 -30.11
N GLY A 113 -4.54 -12.89 -31.14
CA GLY A 113 -5.23 -11.62 -30.97
C GLY A 113 -4.32 -10.54 -30.40
N ARG A 114 -4.88 -9.35 -30.27
CA ARG A 114 -4.28 -8.23 -29.57
C ARG A 114 -5.42 -7.41 -28.96
N PHE A 115 -5.48 -7.32 -27.65
CA PHE A 115 -6.53 -6.61 -26.95
C PHE A 115 -5.96 -5.79 -25.81
N LEU A 116 -6.70 -4.78 -25.41
CA LEU A 116 -6.30 -3.83 -24.38
C LEU A 116 -6.70 -4.38 -23.02
N VAL A 117 -5.76 -4.36 -22.05
CA VAL A 117 -6.01 -4.65 -20.65
C VAL A 117 -5.59 -3.44 -19.83
N GLU A 118 -6.45 -2.96 -18.95
CA GLU A 118 -6.17 -1.85 -18.06
C GLU A 118 -5.71 -2.36 -16.70
N ILE A 119 -4.56 -1.87 -16.25
CA ILE A 119 -4.00 -2.13 -14.92
C ILE A 119 -4.31 -0.92 -14.02
N PRO A 120 -5.18 -1.08 -13.01
CA PRO A 120 -5.58 0.02 -12.12
C PRO A 120 -4.40 0.59 -11.32
N SER A 121 -4.49 1.88 -10.98
CA SER A 121 -3.53 2.54 -10.09
C SER A 121 -3.52 1.86 -8.70
N GLY A 122 -2.33 1.49 -8.24
CA GLY A 122 -2.16 0.81 -6.95
C GLY A 122 -2.36 -0.71 -6.98
N ALA A 123 -2.62 -1.31 -8.15
CA ALA A 123 -2.68 -2.75 -8.31
C ALA A 123 -1.30 -3.38 -8.00
N GLY A 124 -1.26 -4.30 -7.03
CA GLY A 124 -0.06 -5.07 -6.74
C GLY A 124 0.09 -6.27 -7.70
N VAL A 125 1.25 -6.94 -7.65
CA VAL A 125 1.55 -8.14 -8.47
C VAL A 125 0.43 -9.19 -8.37
N ASN A 126 -0.20 -9.34 -7.19
CA ASN A 126 -1.31 -10.26 -7.00
C ASN A 126 -2.56 -9.89 -7.83
N ASP A 127 -2.87 -8.60 -7.88
CA ASP A 127 -4.04 -8.10 -8.60
C ASP A 127 -3.80 -8.15 -10.10
N ILE A 128 -2.60 -7.77 -10.54
CA ILE A 128 -2.18 -7.84 -11.95
C ILE A 128 -2.24 -9.29 -12.46
N ALA A 129 -1.66 -10.25 -11.74
CA ALA A 129 -1.70 -11.66 -12.11
C ALA A 129 -3.14 -12.20 -12.22
N ARG A 130 -4.03 -11.74 -11.34
CA ARG A 130 -5.46 -12.11 -11.38
C ARG A 130 -6.18 -11.49 -12.57
N ILE A 131 -5.93 -10.21 -12.85
CA ILE A 131 -6.50 -9.53 -14.03
C ILE A 131 -6.09 -10.26 -15.30
N LEU A 132 -4.79 -10.49 -15.50
CA LEU A 132 -4.27 -11.13 -16.69
C LEU A 132 -4.76 -12.58 -16.87
N ALA A 133 -4.96 -13.31 -15.78
CA ALA A 133 -5.54 -14.66 -15.86
C ALA A 133 -7.04 -14.64 -16.20
N ASN A 134 -7.79 -13.67 -15.67
CA ASN A 134 -9.22 -13.50 -15.96
C ASN A 134 -9.44 -13.11 -17.45
N GLU A 135 -8.55 -12.29 -18.00
CA GLU A 135 -8.57 -11.87 -19.40
C GLU A 135 -7.98 -12.92 -20.36
N GLY A 136 -7.53 -14.07 -19.84
CA GLY A 136 -6.98 -15.14 -20.67
C GLY A 136 -5.57 -14.88 -21.23
N VAL A 137 -4.88 -13.87 -20.73
CA VAL A 137 -3.50 -13.55 -21.11
C VAL A 137 -2.54 -14.63 -20.63
N VAL A 138 -2.64 -15.02 -19.35
CA VAL A 138 -1.81 -16.06 -18.73
C VAL A 138 -2.67 -17.21 -18.22
N ALA A 139 -2.11 -18.42 -18.20
CA ALA A 139 -2.87 -19.62 -17.86
C ALA A 139 -3.31 -19.69 -16.38
N ASN A 140 -2.52 -19.14 -15.44
CA ASN A 140 -2.77 -19.32 -14.01
C ASN A 140 -2.23 -18.17 -13.15
N ALA A 141 -3.13 -17.42 -12.50
CA ALA A 141 -2.78 -16.30 -11.66
C ALA A 141 -1.84 -16.65 -10.49
N THR A 142 -2.01 -17.83 -9.86
CA THR A 142 -1.21 -18.22 -8.69
C THR A 142 0.25 -18.52 -9.09
N ILE A 143 0.44 -19.17 -10.23
CA ILE A 143 1.78 -19.48 -10.75
C ILE A 143 2.45 -18.19 -11.23
N THR A 144 1.73 -17.37 -11.97
CA THR A 144 2.21 -16.05 -12.42
C THR A 144 2.67 -15.19 -11.25
N ARG A 145 1.86 -15.09 -10.20
CA ARG A 145 2.23 -14.37 -8.96
C ARG A 145 3.50 -14.92 -8.31
N LEU A 146 3.64 -16.24 -8.23
CA LEU A 146 4.81 -16.88 -7.63
C LEU A 146 6.08 -16.64 -8.45
N TRP A 147 5.92 -16.59 -9.78
CA TRP A 147 7.00 -16.35 -10.71
C TRP A 147 7.48 -14.88 -10.68
N TRP A 148 6.54 -13.95 -10.53
CA TRP A 148 6.79 -12.51 -10.52
C TRP A 148 7.05 -11.92 -9.12
N ARG A 149 7.23 -12.74 -8.09
CA ARG A 149 7.38 -12.25 -6.71
C ARG A 149 8.50 -11.21 -6.52
N ASP A 150 9.52 -11.26 -7.35
CA ASP A 150 10.68 -10.35 -7.34
C ASP A 150 10.61 -9.33 -8.49
N ALA A 151 9.50 -9.21 -9.21
CA ALA A 151 9.33 -8.22 -10.26
C ALA A 151 9.41 -6.80 -9.68
N ALA A 152 10.11 -5.93 -10.40
CA ALA A 152 10.18 -4.50 -10.06
C ALA A 152 8.77 -3.87 -10.09
N SER A 153 8.64 -2.64 -9.57
CA SER A 153 7.36 -1.93 -9.56
C SER A 153 6.75 -1.85 -10.95
N LEU A 154 5.65 -2.56 -11.15
CA LEU A 154 4.89 -2.53 -12.39
C LEU A 154 4.04 -1.26 -12.42
N GLN A 155 3.96 -0.61 -13.56
CA GLN A 155 3.23 0.63 -13.72
C GLN A 155 1.75 0.36 -14.00
N ALA A 156 0.88 1.23 -13.48
CA ALA A 156 -0.53 1.26 -13.87
C ALA A 156 -0.69 1.85 -15.26
N GLY A 157 -1.76 1.47 -15.95
CA GLY A 157 -2.07 1.97 -17.30
C GLY A 157 -2.59 0.88 -18.22
N SER A 158 -2.76 1.24 -19.49
CA SER A 158 -3.27 0.32 -20.51
C SER A 158 -2.13 -0.37 -21.24
N TYR A 159 -2.31 -1.66 -21.52
CA TYR A 159 -1.32 -2.51 -22.19
C TYR A 159 -1.98 -3.37 -23.25
N TYR A 160 -1.27 -3.61 -24.38
CA TYR A 160 -1.72 -4.60 -25.34
C TYR A 160 -1.17 -5.98 -24.97
N PHE A 161 -2.08 -6.91 -24.75
CA PHE A 161 -1.75 -8.32 -24.57
C PHE A 161 -2.35 -9.16 -25.69
N ALA A 162 -1.90 -10.39 -25.77
CA ALA A 162 -2.52 -11.43 -26.57
C ALA A 162 -3.05 -12.54 -25.65
N GLU A 163 -4.02 -13.31 -26.10
CA GLU A 163 -4.44 -14.52 -25.41
C GLU A 163 -3.32 -15.56 -25.42
N ASN A 164 -3.23 -16.34 -24.35
CA ASN A 164 -2.32 -17.46 -24.25
C ASN A 164 -0.81 -17.10 -24.32
N MET A 165 -0.45 -15.96 -23.72
CA MET A 165 0.95 -15.55 -23.61
C MET A 165 1.69 -16.35 -22.53
N SER A 166 3.01 -16.51 -22.72
CA SER A 166 3.87 -16.99 -21.65
C SER A 166 3.94 -15.95 -20.50
N VAL A 167 4.17 -16.44 -19.28
CA VAL A 167 4.29 -15.56 -18.09
C VAL A 167 5.43 -14.55 -18.24
N ASP A 168 6.54 -14.96 -18.85
CA ASP A 168 7.68 -14.07 -19.13
C ASP A 168 7.36 -13.08 -20.27
N GLY A 169 6.60 -13.50 -21.27
CA GLY A 169 6.12 -12.62 -22.33
C GLY A 169 5.19 -11.54 -21.82
N ALA A 170 4.26 -11.89 -20.93
CA ALA A 170 3.38 -10.93 -20.28
C ALA A 170 4.15 -9.96 -19.35
N LEU A 171 5.19 -10.44 -18.64
CA LEU A 171 6.07 -9.59 -17.84
C LEU A 171 6.83 -8.59 -18.72
N ALA A 172 7.38 -9.03 -19.83
CA ALA A 172 8.11 -8.15 -20.75
C ALA A 172 7.22 -7.02 -21.29
N VAL A 173 5.93 -7.28 -21.53
CA VAL A 173 4.96 -6.24 -21.92
C VAL A 173 4.78 -5.21 -20.78
N LEU A 174 4.65 -5.66 -19.53
CA LEU A 174 4.51 -4.78 -18.37
C LEU A 174 5.80 -3.96 -18.12
N GLU A 175 6.97 -4.56 -18.27
CA GLU A 175 8.27 -3.90 -18.11
C GLU A 175 8.57 -2.88 -19.22
N ALA A 176 8.03 -3.10 -20.42
CA ALA A 176 8.11 -2.12 -21.51
C ALA A 176 7.33 -0.83 -21.20
N GLY A 177 6.48 -0.85 -20.18
CA GLY A 177 5.65 0.27 -19.76
C GLY A 177 4.28 0.30 -20.46
N PRO A 178 3.34 1.08 -19.90
CA PRO A 178 2.01 1.22 -20.47
C PRO A 178 2.09 1.92 -21.84
N ILE A 179 1.12 1.61 -22.68
CA ILE A 179 0.96 2.30 -23.96
C ILE A 179 0.78 3.79 -23.63
N PRO A 180 1.57 4.68 -24.27
CA PRO A 180 1.26 6.09 -24.17
C PRO A 180 -0.20 6.28 -24.56
N PRO A 181 -0.99 7.03 -23.81
CA PRO A 181 -2.38 7.26 -24.11
C PRO A 181 -2.49 7.84 -25.54
N VAL A 182 -3.17 7.09 -26.39
CA VAL A 182 -3.48 7.53 -27.76
C VAL A 182 -4.81 8.26 -27.66
N GLY A 183 -4.74 9.57 -27.44
CA GLY A 183 -5.91 10.41 -27.30
C GLY A 183 -5.51 11.80 -26.83
N GLU A 184 -6.41 12.74 -26.89
CA GLU A 184 -6.23 14.04 -26.27
C GLU A 184 -6.18 13.89 -24.76
N SER A 185 -5.23 14.56 -24.11
CA SER A 185 -5.16 14.63 -22.67
C SER A 185 -5.42 16.06 -22.22
N ILE A 186 -6.20 16.20 -21.17
CA ILE A 186 -6.42 17.49 -20.54
C ILE A 186 -5.75 17.53 -19.17
N THR A 187 -4.91 18.54 -18.96
CA THR A 187 -4.30 18.79 -17.65
C THR A 187 -5.08 19.86 -16.91
N ILE A 188 -5.54 19.52 -15.72
CA ILE A 188 -6.19 20.44 -14.77
C ILE A 188 -5.13 20.81 -13.72
N PRO A 189 -4.62 22.04 -13.71
CA PRO A 189 -3.66 22.49 -12.71
C PRO A 189 -4.31 22.67 -11.33
N GLU A 190 -3.47 22.64 -10.29
CA GLU A 190 -3.84 22.94 -8.91
C GLU A 190 -4.30 24.40 -8.78
N GLY A 191 -5.12 24.68 -7.76
CA GLY A 191 -5.54 26.03 -7.41
C GLY A 191 -6.68 26.64 -8.24
N LEU A 192 -7.22 25.93 -9.23
CA LEU A 192 -8.37 26.41 -10.02
C LEU A 192 -9.67 26.36 -9.23
N TRP A 193 -10.55 27.30 -9.48
CA TRP A 193 -11.94 27.27 -9.05
C TRP A 193 -12.77 26.32 -9.94
N LEU A 194 -13.89 25.84 -9.44
CA LEU A 194 -14.80 25.00 -10.21
C LEU A 194 -15.21 25.61 -11.55
N SER A 195 -15.49 26.92 -11.57
CA SER A 195 -15.81 27.66 -12.81
C SER A 195 -14.65 27.69 -13.80
N GLU A 196 -13.42 27.89 -13.30
CA GLU A 196 -12.22 27.91 -14.15
C GLU A 196 -11.91 26.52 -14.71
N ILE A 197 -12.20 25.44 -13.92
CA ILE A 197 -12.11 24.06 -14.41
C ILE A 197 -13.14 23.84 -15.51
N ALA A 198 -14.41 24.28 -15.32
CA ALA A 198 -15.46 24.13 -16.32
C ALA A 198 -15.08 24.85 -17.63
N ASP A 199 -14.63 26.10 -17.53
CA ASP A 199 -14.18 26.87 -18.70
C ASP A 199 -13.04 26.16 -19.43
N ARG A 200 -12.05 25.63 -18.66
CA ARG A 200 -10.90 24.90 -19.23
C ARG A 200 -11.32 23.60 -19.92
N LEU A 201 -12.31 22.88 -19.37
CA LEU A 201 -12.85 21.67 -20.00
C LEU A 201 -13.51 22.03 -21.36
N LEU A 202 -14.35 23.07 -21.40
CA LEU A 202 -15.01 23.49 -22.62
C LEU A 202 -14.05 24.05 -23.68
N ASP A 203 -13.01 24.78 -23.25
CA ASP A 203 -11.99 25.29 -24.17
C ASP A 203 -11.12 24.17 -24.77
N SER A 204 -10.86 23.12 -24.01
CA SER A 204 -10.00 22.01 -24.46
C SER A 204 -10.76 20.88 -25.13
N LEU A 205 -12.05 20.76 -24.88
CA LEU A 205 -12.95 19.71 -25.40
C LEU A 205 -14.17 20.34 -26.04
N PRO A 206 -14.03 20.88 -27.25
CA PRO A 206 -15.09 21.61 -27.92
C PRO A 206 -16.34 20.79 -28.28
N GLU A 207 -16.24 19.45 -28.18
CA GLU A 207 -17.36 18.52 -28.32
C GLU A 207 -18.25 18.45 -27.09
N PHE A 208 -17.81 18.96 -25.92
CA PHE A 208 -18.60 18.96 -24.70
C PHE A 208 -19.76 19.97 -24.78
N ASP A 209 -20.95 19.54 -24.36
CA ASP A 209 -22.09 20.40 -24.21
C ASP A 209 -22.02 21.21 -22.91
N PRO A 210 -21.99 22.54 -22.93
CA PRO A 210 -21.94 23.35 -21.71
C PRO A 210 -23.10 23.09 -20.74
N VAL A 211 -24.27 22.71 -21.22
CA VAL A 211 -25.45 22.43 -20.38
C VAL A 211 -25.29 21.10 -19.67
N GLU A 212 -24.81 20.07 -20.37
CA GLU A 212 -24.56 18.75 -19.79
C GLU A 212 -23.38 18.79 -18.80
N LEU A 213 -22.31 19.53 -19.13
CA LEU A 213 -21.20 19.74 -18.18
C LEU A 213 -21.69 20.47 -16.93
N GLN A 214 -22.46 21.55 -17.08
CA GLN A 214 -23.01 22.29 -15.93
C GLN A 214 -23.94 21.38 -15.08
N ALA A 215 -24.73 20.53 -15.71
CA ALA A 215 -25.58 19.57 -15.03
C ALA A 215 -24.69 18.56 -14.25
N ALA A 216 -23.65 17.99 -14.87
CA ALA A 216 -22.72 17.06 -14.23
C ALA A 216 -22.04 17.66 -12.99
N LEU A 217 -21.76 18.97 -13.01
CA LEU A 217 -21.11 19.69 -11.91
C LEU A 217 -22.04 20.05 -10.75
N THR A 218 -23.38 20.11 -10.94
CA THR A 218 -24.28 20.71 -9.95
C THR A 218 -25.51 19.90 -9.58
N ASP A 219 -25.88 18.86 -10.34
CA ASP A 219 -27.10 18.08 -10.09
C ASP A 219 -26.99 17.08 -8.92
N GLY A 220 -25.78 16.90 -8.40
CA GLY A 220 -25.49 16.01 -7.26
C GLY A 220 -25.52 14.52 -7.58
N GLN A 221 -25.55 14.12 -8.86
CA GLN A 221 -25.45 12.72 -9.26
C GLN A 221 -23.99 12.20 -9.13
N VAL A 222 -23.01 13.06 -9.44
CA VAL A 222 -21.60 12.78 -9.12
C VAL A 222 -21.30 13.33 -7.74
N ARG A 223 -20.71 12.52 -6.88
CA ARG A 223 -20.43 12.88 -5.49
C ARG A 223 -19.15 12.23 -4.98
N SER A 224 -18.39 13.00 -4.20
CA SER A 224 -17.35 12.44 -3.36
C SER A 224 -17.95 11.89 -2.04
N LYS A 225 -17.38 10.80 -1.53
CA LYS A 225 -17.74 10.26 -0.21
C LYS A 225 -17.43 11.22 0.95
N TYR A 226 -16.56 12.20 0.71
CA TYR A 226 -16.15 13.18 1.72
C TYR A 226 -17.02 14.43 1.76
N VAL A 227 -17.89 14.62 0.78
CA VAL A 227 -18.82 15.78 0.73
C VAL A 227 -20.10 15.45 1.49
N PRO A 228 -20.52 16.27 2.49
CA PRO A 228 -21.72 16.04 3.28
C PRO A 228 -22.99 15.95 2.41
N ALA A 229 -23.99 15.20 2.89
CA ALA A 229 -25.29 15.15 2.26
C ALA A 229 -25.92 16.57 2.22
N GLY A 230 -26.47 16.97 1.08
CA GLY A 230 -27.07 18.30 0.90
C GLY A 230 -26.14 19.33 0.25
N ILE A 231 -24.84 19.07 0.14
CA ILE A 231 -23.93 19.87 -0.69
C ILE A 231 -23.83 19.19 -2.06
N THR A 232 -24.23 19.90 -3.11
CA THR A 232 -24.19 19.39 -4.49
C THR A 232 -23.01 19.96 -5.28
N SER A 233 -22.42 21.07 -4.83
CA SER A 233 -21.24 21.67 -5.47
C SER A 233 -20.04 20.72 -5.41
N LEU A 234 -19.36 20.57 -6.53
CA LEU A 234 -18.10 19.83 -6.65
C LEU A 234 -16.87 20.72 -6.47
N GLU A 235 -17.00 21.93 -5.91
CA GLU A 235 -15.88 22.81 -5.60
C GLU A 235 -14.86 22.09 -4.69
N GLY A 236 -13.60 22.06 -5.14
CA GLY A 236 -12.49 21.45 -4.43
C GLY A 236 -12.37 19.93 -4.54
N VAL A 237 -13.37 19.22 -5.13
CA VAL A 237 -13.33 17.75 -5.28
C VAL A 237 -13.06 17.28 -6.72
N LEU A 238 -12.89 18.18 -7.66
CA LEU A 238 -12.34 17.85 -8.97
C LEU A 238 -10.81 17.84 -8.86
N PHE A 239 -10.22 16.65 -8.73
CA PHE A 239 -8.79 16.55 -8.45
C PHE A 239 -7.93 17.07 -9.60
N PRO A 240 -6.92 17.93 -9.34
CA PRO A 240 -5.98 18.39 -10.35
C PRO A 240 -5.05 17.27 -10.78
N ASP A 241 -5.12 16.88 -12.04
CA ASP A 241 -4.32 15.82 -12.65
C ASP A 241 -4.37 15.95 -14.19
N THR A 242 -3.72 15.03 -14.89
CA THR A 242 -3.85 14.89 -16.35
C THR A 242 -4.79 13.74 -16.68
N TYR A 243 -5.90 14.06 -17.30
CA TYR A 243 -6.95 13.10 -17.66
C TYR A 243 -6.89 12.78 -19.15
N GLN A 244 -6.93 11.49 -19.44
CA GLN A 244 -7.02 11.03 -20.82
C GLN A 244 -8.47 11.16 -21.30
N VAL A 245 -8.63 11.79 -22.45
CA VAL A 245 -9.89 11.93 -23.16
C VAL A 245 -9.69 11.25 -24.50
N ASP A 246 -10.08 10.00 -24.63
CA ASP A 246 -9.99 9.25 -25.88
C ASP A 246 -11.40 8.79 -26.31
N GLU A 247 -11.49 8.37 -27.59
CA GLU A 247 -12.73 7.84 -28.17
C GLU A 247 -13.35 6.64 -27.41
N ARG A 248 -12.64 6.11 -26.42
CA ARG A 248 -13.03 4.93 -25.63
C ARG A 248 -13.12 5.18 -24.12
N GLY A 249 -12.57 6.28 -23.61
CA GLY A 249 -12.40 6.51 -22.17
C GLY A 249 -13.36 7.51 -21.56
N VAL A 250 -13.82 8.47 -22.33
CA VAL A 250 -14.77 9.49 -21.86
C VAL A 250 -15.95 9.51 -22.81
N SER A 251 -17.05 8.91 -22.38
CA SER A 251 -18.27 8.86 -23.19
C SER A 251 -19.05 10.16 -23.16
N ASP A 252 -18.92 10.93 -22.06
CA ASP A 252 -19.60 12.21 -21.85
C ASP A 252 -18.94 13.05 -20.73
N GLU A 253 -19.41 14.27 -20.56
CA GLU A 253 -18.96 15.23 -19.55
C GLU A 253 -19.04 14.66 -18.14
N ARG A 254 -20.10 13.91 -17.85
CA ARG A 254 -20.33 13.30 -16.53
C ARG A 254 -19.32 12.23 -16.20
N ASP A 255 -18.87 11.46 -17.17
CA ASP A 255 -17.83 10.45 -16.96
C ASP A 255 -16.49 11.08 -16.60
N LEU A 256 -16.09 12.14 -17.27
CA LEU A 256 -14.87 12.88 -16.93
C LEU A 256 -14.97 13.48 -15.53
N VAL A 257 -16.07 14.17 -15.22
CA VAL A 257 -16.32 14.75 -13.88
C VAL A 257 -16.31 13.65 -12.81
N ARG A 258 -16.88 12.48 -13.06
CA ARG A 258 -16.85 11.33 -12.13
C ARG A 258 -15.41 10.84 -11.90
N ARG A 259 -14.61 10.68 -12.93
CA ARG A 259 -13.21 10.27 -12.82
C ARG A 259 -12.38 11.27 -12.02
N MET A 260 -12.63 12.57 -12.19
CA MET A 260 -11.96 13.61 -11.39
C MET A 260 -12.31 13.51 -9.90
N VAL A 261 -13.57 13.24 -9.57
CA VAL A 261 -14.03 13.03 -8.19
C VAL A 261 -13.50 11.71 -7.59
N GLU A 262 -13.50 10.62 -8.35
CA GLU A 262 -12.95 9.32 -7.93
C GLU A 262 -11.44 9.40 -7.67
N GLN A 263 -10.72 10.17 -8.47
CA GLN A 263 -9.30 10.45 -8.27
C GLN A 263 -9.09 11.22 -6.96
N PHE A 264 -9.91 12.23 -6.67
CA PHE A 264 -9.87 12.92 -5.37
C PHE A 264 -10.12 11.96 -4.22
N ASP A 265 -11.17 11.12 -4.29
CA ASP A 265 -11.50 10.15 -3.25
C ASP A 265 -10.36 9.15 -3.00
N THR A 266 -9.71 8.73 -4.08
CA THR A 266 -8.54 7.83 -4.02
C THR A 266 -7.37 8.50 -3.30
N VAL A 267 -7.01 9.71 -3.71
CA VAL A 267 -5.90 10.47 -3.13
C VAL A 267 -6.18 10.81 -1.66
N ALA A 268 -7.38 11.30 -1.33
CA ALA A 268 -7.78 11.64 0.02
C ALA A 268 -7.76 10.40 0.95
N THR A 269 -8.19 9.23 0.46
CA THR A 269 -8.09 7.96 1.21
C THR A 269 -6.63 7.59 1.46
N GLN A 270 -5.75 7.68 0.47
CA GLN A 270 -4.32 7.38 0.60
C GLN A 270 -3.63 8.28 1.62
N ILE A 271 -4.04 9.55 1.72
CA ILE A 271 -3.52 10.52 2.69
C ILE A 271 -4.07 10.24 4.10
N GLY A 272 -5.19 9.53 4.23
CA GLY A 272 -5.81 9.18 5.51
C GLY A 272 -6.90 10.16 5.94
N TYR A 273 -7.63 10.77 5.02
CA TYR A 273 -8.75 11.69 5.31
C TYR A 273 -9.87 11.03 6.12
N ASP A 274 -10.02 9.70 6.04
CA ASP A 274 -10.97 8.96 6.87
C ASP A 274 -10.71 9.13 8.39
N ASP A 275 -9.44 9.39 8.77
CA ASP A 275 -9.02 9.61 10.16
C ASP A 275 -8.94 11.11 10.55
N ALA A 276 -9.38 12.02 9.69
CA ALA A 276 -9.22 13.47 9.88
C ALA A 276 -9.78 13.97 11.24
N LEU A 277 -10.98 13.50 11.60
CA LEU A 277 -11.60 13.91 12.87
C LEU A 277 -10.79 13.48 14.09
N ALA A 278 -10.25 12.26 14.07
CA ALA A 278 -9.45 11.72 15.17
C ALA A 278 -8.07 12.39 15.28
N ARG A 279 -7.44 12.74 14.14
CA ARG A 279 -6.07 13.27 14.10
C ARG A 279 -6.00 14.78 14.18
N ILE A 280 -6.95 15.48 13.55
CA ILE A 280 -6.93 16.93 13.36
C ILE A 280 -8.08 17.62 14.14
N GLY A 281 -9.17 16.90 14.43
CA GLY A 281 -10.36 17.46 15.05
C GLY A 281 -11.33 18.13 14.06
N LEU A 282 -11.08 17.99 12.77
CA LEU A 282 -11.93 18.47 11.68
C LEU A 282 -12.56 17.28 10.93
N THR A 283 -13.77 17.46 10.42
CA THR A 283 -14.35 16.47 9.50
C THR A 283 -13.52 16.42 8.21
N PRO A 284 -13.56 15.33 7.44
CA PRO A 284 -12.86 15.24 6.15
C PRO A 284 -13.18 16.41 5.21
N TYR A 285 -14.43 16.88 5.19
CA TYR A 285 -14.84 18.02 4.38
C TYR A 285 -14.23 19.34 4.88
N GLN A 286 -14.25 19.58 6.21
CA GLN A 286 -13.59 20.75 6.78
C GLN A 286 -12.07 20.75 6.53
N LEU A 287 -11.47 19.56 6.51
CA LEU A 287 -10.07 19.39 6.18
C LEU A 287 -9.80 19.76 4.71
N LEU A 288 -10.69 19.37 3.79
CA LEU A 288 -10.63 19.76 2.39
C LEU A 288 -10.76 21.29 2.22
N VAL A 289 -11.69 21.92 2.95
CA VAL A 289 -11.82 23.38 2.96
C VAL A 289 -10.52 24.06 3.41
N ALA A 290 -9.89 23.56 4.49
CA ALA A 290 -8.60 24.07 4.93
C ALA A 290 -7.49 23.84 3.89
N ALA A 291 -7.45 22.67 3.27
CA ALA A 291 -6.48 22.35 2.21
C ALA A 291 -6.60 23.27 0.99
N SER A 292 -7.82 23.64 0.59
CA SER A 292 -8.06 24.58 -0.52
C SER A 292 -7.55 26.00 -0.21
N ILE A 293 -7.57 26.41 1.06
CA ILE A 293 -6.97 27.67 1.51
C ILE A 293 -5.45 27.56 1.47
N VAL A 294 -4.88 26.46 1.98
CA VAL A 294 -3.42 26.21 1.93
C VAL A 294 -2.92 26.27 0.49
N GLU A 295 -3.64 25.67 -0.46
CA GLU A 295 -3.30 25.71 -1.90
C GLU A 295 -3.22 27.13 -2.42
N ALA A 296 -4.18 27.96 -2.03
CA ALA A 296 -4.28 29.33 -2.52
C ALA A 296 -3.28 30.30 -1.88
N GLU A 297 -2.78 30.00 -0.66
CA GLU A 297 -1.92 30.89 0.13
C GLU A 297 -0.43 30.53 0.07
N ALA A 298 -0.08 29.25 -0.16
CA ALA A 298 1.30 28.77 -0.10
C ALA A 298 1.85 28.37 -1.46
N ALA A 299 2.67 29.22 -2.05
CA ALA A 299 3.34 28.90 -3.32
C ALA A 299 4.42 27.82 -3.17
N ARG A 300 5.05 27.69 -1.99
CA ARG A 300 6.16 26.78 -1.73
C ARG A 300 5.69 25.57 -0.92
N SER A 301 6.10 24.38 -1.32
CA SER A 301 5.74 23.12 -0.66
C SER A 301 6.12 23.10 0.83
N GLU A 302 7.27 23.66 1.21
CA GLU A 302 7.76 23.72 2.58
C GLU A 302 6.96 24.64 3.51
N ASP A 303 6.17 25.57 2.95
CA ASP A 303 5.35 26.50 3.74
C ASP A 303 3.91 26.00 3.92
N ARG A 304 3.43 25.10 3.04
CA ARG A 304 2.07 24.51 3.12
C ARG A 304 1.73 23.94 4.50
N PRO A 305 2.58 23.10 5.14
CA PRO A 305 2.30 22.59 6.49
C PRO A 305 2.25 23.67 7.58
N LYS A 306 3.00 24.77 7.40
CA LYS A 306 3.01 25.90 8.34
C LYS A 306 1.76 26.76 8.18
N VAL A 307 1.32 27.02 6.92
CA VAL A 307 0.05 27.70 6.65
C VAL A 307 -1.12 26.91 7.23
N ALA A 308 -1.15 25.58 7.03
CA ALA A 308 -2.14 24.72 7.67
C ALA A 308 -2.13 24.86 9.20
N ARG A 309 -0.95 24.95 9.81
CA ARG A 309 -0.81 25.19 11.25
C ARG A 309 -1.40 26.53 11.67
N VAL A 310 -1.13 27.61 10.95
CA VAL A 310 -1.71 28.94 11.25
C VAL A 310 -3.24 28.89 11.16
N ILE A 311 -3.81 28.25 10.14
CA ILE A 311 -5.26 28.07 10.01
C ILE A 311 -5.81 27.40 11.27
N TYR A 312 -5.24 26.28 11.72
CA TYR A 312 -5.74 25.54 12.88
C TYR A 312 -5.54 26.31 14.21
N ASN A 313 -4.42 26.99 14.37
CA ASN A 313 -4.18 27.82 15.56
C ASN A 313 -5.23 28.96 15.64
N ARG A 314 -5.53 29.63 14.52
CA ARG A 314 -6.57 30.67 14.49
C ARG A 314 -7.97 30.12 14.75
N LEU A 315 -8.32 28.96 14.15
CA LEU A 315 -9.59 28.28 14.43
C LEU A 315 -9.73 27.94 15.91
N ASN A 316 -8.70 27.37 16.50
CA ASN A 316 -8.68 27.01 17.93
C ASN A 316 -8.76 28.25 18.86
N ALA A 317 -8.19 29.36 18.40
CA ALA A 317 -8.25 30.64 19.15
C ALA A 317 -9.54 31.45 18.89
N GLY A 318 -10.44 30.96 18.04
CA GLY A 318 -11.65 31.69 17.59
C GLY A 318 -11.34 32.96 16.79
N MET A 319 -10.14 33.04 16.23
CA MET A 319 -9.71 34.19 15.41
C MET A 319 -10.23 34.06 13.97
N PRO A 320 -10.60 35.19 13.32
CA PRO A 320 -10.84 35.19 11.87
C PRO A 320 -9.60 34.73 11.10
N LEU A 321 -9.79 33.95 10.04
CA LEU A 321 -8.64 33.43 9.26
C LEU A 321 -7.94 34.54 8.49
N GLN A 322 -8.69 35.56 7.99
CA GLN A 322 -8.18 36.73 7.27
C GLN A 322 -7.34 36.40 6.03
N MET A 323 -7.75 35.37 5.30
CA MET A 323 -7.08 34.91 4.08
C MET A 323 -7.61 35.66 2.86
N ASP A 324 -6.71 36.29 2.10
CA ASP A 324 -7.07 37.08 0.93
C ASP A 324 -7.70 36.23 -0.19
N ALA A 325 -7.22 35.00 -0.35
CA ALA A 325 -7.76 34.04 -1.30
C ALA A 325 -9.27 33.80 -1.09
N THR A 326 -9.75 33.79 0.16
CA THR A 326 -11.18 33.61 0.45
C THR A 326 -12.02 34.83 0.05
N VAL A 327 -11.45 36.03 0.12
CA VAL A 327 -12.08 37.25 -0.33
C VAL A 327 -12.14 37.29 -1.87
N LEU A 328 -11.06 36.92 -2.54
CA LEU A 328 -11.01 36.80 -4.01
C LEU A 328 -12.07 35.82 -4.51
N TYR A 329 -12.23 34.68 -3.86
CA TYR A 329 -13.28 33.72 -4.16
C TYR A 329 -14.69 34.32 -3.95
N ALA A 330 -14.88 35.03 -2.82
CA ALA A 330 -16.15 35.68 -2.47
C ALA A 330 -16.62 36.71 -3.53
N ILE A 331 -15.68 37.43 -4.12
CA ILE A 331 -15.98 38.42 -5.19
C ILE A 331 -15.98 37.80 -6.59
N GLY A 332 -15.59 36.53 -6.75
CA GLY A 332 -15.53 35.80 -8.02
C GLY A 332 -14.52 36.40 -9.01
N GLN A 333 -13.40 36.97 -8.51
CA GLN A 333 -12.42 37.63 -9.38
C GLN A 333 -10.98 37.34 -8.90
N ARG A 334 -10.10 36.99 -9.83
CA ARG A 334 -8.66 36.91 -9.62
C ARG A 334 -8.04 38.31 -9.76
N LYS A 335 -7.55 38.87 -8.67
CA LYS A 335 -6.90 40.17 -8.63
C LYS A 335 -5.53 40.06 -7.94
N SER A 336 -4.59 40.89 -8.38
CA SER A 336 -3.27 40.98 -7.74
C SER A 336 -3.28 41.74 -6.40
N SER A 337 -4.33 42.58 -6.16
CA SER A 337 -4.50 43.33 -4.92
C SER A 337 -5.99 43.54 -4.62
N LEU A 338 -6.32 43.50 -3.34
CA LEU A 338 -7.67 43.77 -2.85
C LEU A 338 -7.82 45.25 -2.46
N THR A 339 -8.94 45.83 -2.84
CA THR A 339 -9.34 47.17 -2.40
C THR A 339 -10.05 47.10 -1.04
N LEU A 340 -10.19 48.23 -0.34
CA LEU A 340 -10.99 48.27 0.87
C LEU A 340 -12.44 47.82 0.67
N THR A 341 -13.02 48.12 -0.48
CA THR A 341 -14.37 47.67 -0.84
C THR A 341 -14.44 46.15 -1.02
N ASP A 342 -13.40 45.55 -1.61
CA ASP A 342 -13.33 44.09 -1.73
C ASP A 342 -13.25 43.42 -0.36
N LEU A 343 -12.49 44.02 0.58
CA LEU A 343 -12.35 43.49 1.95
C LEU A 343 -13.67 43.57 2.76
N ASP A 344 -14.59 44.43 2.39
CA ASP A 344 -15.87 44.60 3.05
C ASP A 344 -17.02 43.78 2.46
N VAL A 345 -16.75 42.94 1.44
CA VAL A 345 -17.79 42.12 0.82
C VAL A 345 -18.55 41.29 1.86
N ASP A 346 -19.89 41.36 1.83
CA ASP A 346 -20.76 40.60 2.73
C ASP A 346 -21.02 39.20 2.16
N SER A 347 -20.12 38.29 2.43
CA SER A 347 -20.16 36.93 1.94
C SER A 347 -19.64 35.96 3.03
N PRO A 348 -20.26 34.80 3.20
CA PRO A 348 -19.77 33.77 4.15
C PRO A 348 -18.36 33.24 3.82
N TYR A 349 -17.85 33.52 2.64
CA TYR A 349 -16.47 33.24 2.25
C TYR A 349 -15.48 34.30 2.73
N ASN A 350 -15.93 35.50 3.14
CA ASN A 350 -15.03 36.54 3.63
C ASN A 350 -14.54 36.22 5.05
N THR A 351 -13.43 35.49 5.14
CA THR A 351 -12.82 35.10 6.42
C THR A 351 -12.16 36.26 7.19
N ARG A 352 -12.22 37.51 6.68
CA ARG A 352 -11.87 38.73 7.42
C ARG A 352 -13.03 39.22 8.26
N ARG A 353 -14.27 38.98 7.84
CA ARG A 353 -15.50 39.37 8.56
C ARG A 353 -16.10 38.22 9.37
N PHE A 354 -16.05 37.03 8.84
CA PHE A 354 -16.66 35.86 9.45
C PHE A 354 -15.57 34.91 9.98
N ALA A 355 -15.62 34.57 11.25
CA ALA A 355 -14.69 33.62 11.87
C ALA A 355 -15.05 32.18 11.47
N GLY A 356 -14.06 31.32 11.41
CA GLY A 356 -14.19 29.92 11.02
C GLY A 356 -13.80 29.65 9.58
N LEU A 357 -14.04 28.43 9.12
CA LEU A 357 -13.82 28.01 7.74
C LEU A 357 -14.97 28.53 6.84
N PRO A 358 -14.70 28.84 5.56
CA PRO A 358 -15.75 29.11 4.60
C PRO A 358 -16.66 27.89 4.38
N PRO A 359 -17.86 28.08 3.79
CA PRO A 359 -18.85 27.00 3.65
C PRO A 359 -18.40 25.84 2.77
N THR A 360 -17.59 26.11 1.75
CA THR A 360 -17.04 25.13 0.81
C THR A 360 -15.56 25.35 0.62
N PRO A 361 -14.82 24.40 -0.01
CA PRO A 361 -13.51 24.70 -0.57
C PRO A 361 -13.57 25.90 -1.52
N ILE A 362 -12.43 26.53 -1.75
CA ILE A 362 -12.30 27.72 -2.62
C ILE A 362 -11.38 27.47 -3.82
N ALA A 363 -10.85 26.26 -3.95
CA ALA A 363 -9.98 25.86 -5.06
C ALA A 363 -9.79 24.34 -5.07
N ALA A 364 -9.38 23.80 -6.21
CA ALA A 364 -8.92 22.43 -6.36
C ALA A 364 -7.52 22.30 -5.76
N ALA A 365 -7.42 21.65 -4.61
CA ALA A 365 -6.17 21.44 -3.91
C ALA A 365 -5.40 20.23 -4.46
N GLY A 366 -4.10 20.41 -4.69
CA GLY A 366 -3.22 19.31 -5.06
C GLY A 366 -2.85 18.40 -3.89
N ARG A 367 -2.19 17.29 -4.21
CA ARG A 367 -1.78 16.27 -3.22
C ARG A 367 -0.96 16.87 -2.07
N GLU A 368 -0.09 17.82 -2.35
CA GLU A 368 0.77 18.41 -1.33
C GLU A 368 -0.02 19.24 -0.31
N SER A 369 -0.99 20.04 -0.76
CA SER A 369 -1.85 20.82 0.12
C SER A 369 -2.81 19.95 0.91
N LEU A 370 -3.37 18.90 0.30
CA LEU A 370 -4.16 17.88 1.01
C LEU A 370 -3.33 17.21 2.10
N THR A 371 -2.09 16.84 1.79
CA THR A 371 -1.16 16.21 2.74
C THR A 371 -0.74 17.18 3.86
N ALA A 372 -0.49 18.46 3.53
CA ALA A 372 -0.12 19.50 4.49
C ALA A 372 -1.25 19.78 5.48
N ALA A 373 -2.50 19.82 5.01
CA ALA A 373 -3.66 19.96 5.88
C ALA A 373 -3.79 18.78 6.86
N MET A 374 -3.54 17.54 6.41
CA MET A 374 -3.58 16.35 7.27
C MET A 374 -2.36 16.24 8.21
N ASN A 375 -1.22 16.86 7.87
CA ASN A 375 0.03 16.81 8.62
C ASN A 375 0.61 18.21 8.83
N PRO A 376 -0.08 19.09 9.60
CA PRO A 376 0.38 20.44 9.85
C PRO A 376 1.71 20.44 10.63
N ALA A 377 2.59 21.38 10.31
CA ALA A 377 3.86 21.53 11.05
C ALA A 377 3.60 21.86 12.53
N PRO A 378 4.47 21.42 13.46
CA PRO A 378 4.39 21.87 14.85
C PRO A 378 4.76 23.35 14.95
N GLY A 379 4.01 24.12 15.73
CA GLY A 379 4.29 25.55 15.99
C GLY A 379 3.07 26.29 16.53
N GLY A 380 3.30 27.44 17.12
CA GLY A 380 2.26 28.32 17.68
C GLY A 380 1.90 29.50 16.77
N TRP A 381 2.40 29.54 15.53
CA TRP A 381 2.23 30.69 14.63
C TRP A 381 0.77 31.07 14.43
N LEU A 382 0.54 32.38 14.51
CA LEU A 382 -0.77 33.00 14.26
C LEU A 382 -0.76 33.90 13.02
N PHE A 383 0.42 34.32 12.56
CA PHE A 383 0.60 35.26 11.47
C PHE A 383 1.65 34.75 10.47
N PHE A 384 1.44 35.05 9.22
CA PHE A 384 2.44 34.88 8.17
C PHE A 384 2.37 36.02 7.14
N VAL A 385 3.47 36.29 6.48
CA VAL A 385 3.58 37.31 5.44
C VAL A 385 4.60 36.89 4.39
N LEU A 386 4.33 37.23 3.14
CA LEU A 386 5.28 37.05 2.05
C LEU A 386 6.49 37.97 2.27
N VAL A 387 7.70 37.39 2.32
CA VAL A 387 8.93 38.16 2.57
C VAL A 387 9.90 38.17 1.41
N GLU A 388 9.77 37.23 0.47
CA GLU A 388 10.60 37.18 -0.74
C GLU A 388 9.73 36.97 -1.99
N ARG A 389 10.21 37.47 -3.14
CA ARG A 389 9.50 37.34 -4.42
C ARG A 389 9.39 35.90 -4.95
N ASP A 390 10.20 35.00 -4.39
CA ASP A 390 10.14 33.57 -4.70
C ASP A 390 9.02 32.81 -4.01
N GLY A 391 8.15 33.53 -3.26
CA GLY A 391 7.03 32.95 -2.56
C GLY A 391 7.34 32.55 -1.10
N THR A 392 8.54 32.81 -0.58
CA THR A 392 8.91 32.50 0.81
C THR A 392 8.07 33.26 1.80
N LEU A 393 7.43 32.55 2.74
CA LEU A 393 6.64 33.10 3.82
C LEU A 393 7.46 33.16 5.13
N PHE A 394 7.24 34.23 5.89
CA PHE A 394 7.73 34.35 7.26
C PHE A 394 6.55 34.09 8.22
N PHE A 395 6.80 33.32 9.28
CA PHE A 395 5.79 32.88 10.25
C PHE A 395 6.15 33.36 11.66
N THR A 396 5.16 33.88 12.41
CA THR A 396 5.36 34.33 13.77
C THR A 396 4.08 34.20 14.61
N GLU A 397 4.26 34.17 15.95
CA GLU A 397 3.19 34.28 16.95
C GLU A 397 2.94 35.73 17.32
N ASP A 398 3.94 36.62 17.10
CA ASP A 398 3.95 38.02 17.51
C ASP A 398 3.41 38.95 16.41
N TYR A 399 2.38 39.69 16.74
CA TYR A 399 1.75 40.64 15.81
C TYR A 399 2.64 41.83 15.46
N ASP A 400 3.43 42.33 16.44
CA ASP A 400 4.34 43.45 16.19
C ASP A 400 5.48 43.03 15.24
N GLU A 401 6.02 41.81 15.40
CA GLU A 401 6.98 41.25 14.45
C GLU A 401 6.40 41.07 13.08
N PHE A 402 5.15 40.58 12.99
CA PHE A 402 4.44 40.50 11.70
C PHE A 402 4.35 41.85 10.99
N LEU A 403 3.98 42.91 11.73
CA LEU A 403 3.89 44.27 11.19
C LEU A 403 5.24 44.78 10.67
N VAL A 404 6.32 44.54 11.42
CA VAL A 404 7.70 44.93 11.03
C VAL A 404 8.10 44.20 9.74
N ARG A 405 7.90 42.90 9.68
CA ARG A 405 8.24 42.09 8.49
C ARG A 405 7.38 42.50 7.27
N SER A 406 6.10 42.75 7.50
CA SER A 406 5.18 43.20 6.45
C SER A 406 5.59 44.57 5.89
N ALA A 407 5.98 45.52 6.74
CA ALA A 407 6.46 46.85 6.33
C ALA A 407 7.79 46.75 5.57
N ASP A 408 8.72 45.92 6.00
CA ASP A 408 10.00 45.69 5.33
C ASP A 408 9.80 45.07 3.93
N ALA A 409 8.99 44.00 3.85
CA ALA A 409 8.70 43.33 2.56
C ALA A 409 8.04 44.30 1.56
N ARG A 410 7.10 45.15 2.05
CA ARG A 410 6.46 46.17 1.22
C ARG A 410 7.47 47.24 0.77
N ALA A 411 8.36 47.70 1.67
CA ALA A 411 9.41 48.68 1.31
C ALA A 411 10.39 48.14 0.26
N ARG A 412 10.63 46.81 0.26
CA ARG A 412 11.43 46.13 -0.76
C ARG A 412 10.66 45.84 -2.05
N GLY A 413 9.37 46.12 -2.11
CA GLY A 413 8.51 45.87 -3.26
C GLY A 413 8.32 44.36 -3.53
N VAL A 414 8.20 43.56 -2.48
CA VAL A 414 7.88 42.13 -2.57
C VAL A 414 6.41 41.96 -2.96
N PHE A 415 5.53 42.81 -2.43
CA PHE A 415 4.09 42.87 -2.73
C PHE A 415 3.55 44.30 -2.57
#